data_0afba39861b0f0dff60ecebb14f143ea
#
_entry.id   0afba39861b0f0dff60ecebb14f143ea
#
_cell.length_a   1.000
_cell.length_b   1.000
_cell.length_c   1.000
_cell.angle_alpha   90.00
_cell.angle_beta   90.00
_cell.angle_gamma   90.00
#
_symmetry.space_group_name_H-M   'P 1'
#
loop_
_entity.id
_entity.type
_entity.pdbx_description
1 polymer ?
#
loop_
_entity_poly.entity_id
_entity_poly.type
_entity_poly.pdbx_seq_one_letter_code
_entity_poly.pdbx_strand_id
1 'polypeptide(L)'
;MTDFAENNSMHTYTLKYINEVLLENREDILIKSSDKWTSEYLDWTIEENDNISRKMNEEKYGYEVLQGNGTFDGELLGGCVDVFPMMVGTNIWPKKEEWKNKILFLETSEDEIKPLYLQYILRNLVAQGIFEEISRNNSTENLRMRNIMKSISRCIRRLHLRQVRKTYQYYIM
;
A
#
# COMPACT_ATOMS: atom_id res chain seq x y z
N MET A 1 -1.40 -5.12 -12.12
CA MET A 1 -1.63 -6.23 -13.09
C MET A 1 -0.87 -6.06 -14.42
N THR A 2 -0.48 -4.86 -14.77
CA THR A 2 0.32 -4.58 -15.98
C THR A 2 1.64 -5.33 -16.05
N ASP A 3 2.27 -5.62 -14.90
CA ASP A 3 3.54 -6.36 -14.87
C ASP A 3 3.42 -7.81 -15.38
N PHE A 4 2.21 -8.40 -15.33
CA PHE A 4 1.96 -9.74 -15.87
C PHE A 4 1.83 -9.76 -17.39
N ALA A 5 1.60 -8.61 -18.00
CA ALA A 5 1.38 -8.46 -19.44
C ALA A 5 2.61 -7.98 -20.20
N GLU A 6 3.76 -7.83 -19.55
CA GLU A 6 5.00 -7.50 -20.26
C GLU A 6 5.49 -8.69 -21.09
N ASN A 7 5.47 -8.53 -22.39
CA ASN A 7 5.78 -9.61 -23.36
C ASN A 7 7.24 -10.09 -23.29
N ASN A 8 8.18 -9.23 -22.90
CA ASN A 8 9.60 -9.57 -22.94
C ASN A 8 10.13 -10.26 -21.70
N SER A 9 9.70 -9.87 -20.52
CA SER A 9 9.93 -10.57 -19.27
C SER A 9 9.30 -9.80 -18.11
N MET A 10 8.63 -10.52 -17.23
CA MET A 10 8.21 -9.97 -15.96
C MET A 10 9.42 -9.52 -15.15
N HIS A 11 9.30 -8.41 -14.42
CA HIS A 11 10.33 -7.95 -13.51
C HIS A 11 10.77 -9.06 -12.55
N THR A 12 12.08 -9.28 -12.42
CA THR A 12 12.65 -10.35 -11.58
C THR A 12 12.15 -10.29 -10.14
N TYR A 13 11.98 -9.09 -9.57
CA TYR A 13 11.40 -8.91 -8.25
C TYR A 13 9.95 -9.40 -8.20
N THR A 14 9.13 -8.98 -9.14
CA THR A 14 7.71 -9.39 -9.23
C THR A 14 7.59 -10.89 -9.43
N LEU A 15 8.36 -11.45 -10.38
CA LEU A 15 8.38 -12.90 -10.67
C LEU A 15 8.79 -13.72 -9.44
N LYS A 16 9.81 -13.26 -8.71
CA LYS A 16 10.26 -13.93 -7.48
C LYS A 16 9.10 -14.06 -6.48
N TYR A 17 8.43 -12.96 -6.15
CA TYR A 17 7.38 -12.98 -5.13
C TYR A 17 6.07 -13.63 -5.60
N ILE A 18 5.78 -13.61 -6.89
CA ILE A 18 4.70 -14.43 -7.45
C ILE A 18 4.99 -15.91 -7.22
N ASN A 19 6.20 -16.36 -7.54
CA ASN A 19 6.58 -17.75 -7.32
C ASN A 19 6.51 -18.12 -5.84
N GLU A 20 7.16 -17.35 -4.97
CA GLU A 20 7.23 -17.65 -3.54
C GLU A 20 5.85 -17.60 -2.86
N VAL A 21 5.03 -16.62 -3.18
CA VAL A 21 3.75 -16.37 -2.50
C VAL A 21 2.60 -17.17 -3.10
N LEU A 22 2.50 -17.25 -4.44
CA LEU A 22 1.33 -17.80 -5.10
C LEU A 22 1.54 -19.23 -5.61
N LEU A 23 2.76 -19.60 -6.02
CA LEU A 23 3.01 -20.89 -6.65
C LEU A 23 3.67 -21.90 -5.71
N GLU A 24 4.63 -21.48 -4.89
CA GLU A 24 5.36 -22.36 -3.99
C GLU A 24 4.65 -22.55 -2.64
N ASN A 25 3.66 -21.71 -2.32
CA ASN A 25 2.88 -21.74 -1.07
C ASN A 25 3.78 -21.85 0.18
N ARG A 26 4.82 -21.03 0.24
CA ARG A 26 5.73 -21.00 1.38
C ARG A 26 5.03 -20.45 2.61
N GLU A 27 5.30 -21.03 3.76
CA GLU A 27 4.75 -20.57 5.05
C GLU A 27 5.42 -19.28 5.53
N ASP A 28 6.75 -19.14 5.30
CA ASP A 28 7.52 -17.97 5.71
C ASP A 28 8.14 -17.24 4.50
N ILE A 29 7.74 -16.01 4.29
CA ILE A 29 8.24 -15.18 3.19
C ILE A 29 8.68 -13.83 3.72
N LEU A 30 9.96 -13.51 3.56
CA LEU A 30 10.49 -12.17 3.83
C LEU A 30 10.40 -11.31 2.58
N ILE A 31 9.45 -10.40 2.54
CA ILE A 31 9.31 -9.44 1.44
C ILE A 31 10.28 -8.27 1.68
N LYS A 32 11.31 -8.18 0.84
CA LYS A 32 12.27 -7.07 0.84
C LYS A 32 11.79 -5.94 -0.08
N SER A 33 12.26 -4.73 0.17
CA SER A 33 12.04 -3.64 -0.77
C SER A 33 12.66 -3.96 -2.13
N SER A 34 12.01 -3.54 -3.21
CA SER A 34 12.59 -3.61 -4.54
C SER A 34 13.71 -2.59 -4.69
N ASP A 35 14.78 -2.98 -5.38
CA ASP A 35 15.89 -2.06 -5.74
C ASP A 35 15.51 -1.13 -6.90
N LYS A 36 14.43 -1.45 -7.61
CA LYS A 36 13.97 -0.69 -8.79
C LYS A 36 12.47 -0.50 -8.79
N TRP A 37 12.04 0.52 -9.47
CA TRP A 37 10.63 0.83 -9.67
C TRP A 37 10.41 1.57 -10.98
N THR A 38 9.17 1.56 -11.48
CA THR A 38 8.76 2.34 -12.64
C THR A 38 7.37 2.93 -12.44
N SER A 39 7.16 4.11 -12.99
CA SER A 39 5.84 4.72 -13.18
C SER A 39 5.50 4.85 -14.66
N GLU A 40 6.34 4.27 -15.54
CA GLU A 40 6.08 4.30 -16.96
C GLU A 40 4.91 3.39 -17.29
N TYR A 41 3.96 3.94 -18.02
CA TYR A 41 2.84 3.20 -18.59
C TYR A 41 3.08 3.07 -20.09
N LEU A 42 3.13 1.85 -20.58
CA LEU A 42 3.13 1.55 -22.00
C LEU A 42 1.71 1.13 -22.37
N ASP A 43 1.11 1.85 -23.33
CA ASP A 43 -0.23 1.53 -23.80
C ASP A 43 -0.19 0.17 -24.52
N TRP A 44 -0.84 -0.81 -23.93
CA TRP A 44 -0.92 -2.20 -24.42
C TRP A 44 -1.82 -2.36 -25.66
N THR A 45 -2.52 -1.30 -26.07
CA THR A 45 -3.28 -1.29 -27.35
C THR A 45 -2.40 -0.94 -28.53
N ILE A 46 -1.16 -0.53 -28.31
CA ILE A 46 -0.17 -0.15 -29.32
C ILE A 46 0.80 -1.31 -29.51
N GLU A 47 0.72 -2.01 -30.63
CA GLU A 47 1.51 -3.22 -30.94
C GLU A 47 3.03 -3.00 -30.84
N GLU A 48 3.51 -1.80 -31.18
CA GLU A 48 4.92 -1.44 -31.08
C GLU A 48 5.45 -1.48 -29.65
N ASN A 49 4.58 -1.31 -28.66
CA ASN A 49 4.94 -1.34 -27.26
C ASN A 49 5.18 -2.77 -26.74
N ASP A 50 4.71 -3.78 -27.43
CA ASP A 50 4.80 -5.19 -26.99
C ASP A 50 6.25 -5.66 -26.79
N ASN A 51 7.18 -5.06 -27.50
CA ASN A 51 8.60 -5.40 -27.45
C ASN A 51 9.47 -4.36 -26.69
N ILE A 52 8.83 -3.38 -26.05
CA ILE A 52 9.52 -2.34 -25.31
C ILE A 52 9.49 -2.66 -23.83
N SER A 53 10.66 -2.68 -23.19
CA SER A 53 10.75 -2.78 -21.74
C SER A 53 10.59 -1.41 -21.09
N ARG A 54 9.79 -1.33 -20.02
CA ARG A 54 9.61 -0.09 -19.26
C ARG A 54 10.94 0.40 -18.67
N LYS A 55 11.14 1.70 -18.67
CA LYS A 55 12.30 2.33 -18.06
C LYS A 55 12.22 2.23 -16.52
N MET A 56 13.25 1.65 -15.93
CA MET A 56 13.35 1.50 -14.50
C MET A 56 14.15 2.62 -13.85
N ASN A 57 13.69 3.01 -12.66
CA ASN A 57 14.39 3.93 -11.78
C ASN A 57 14.98 3.15 -10.59
N GLU A 58 16.10 3.62 -10.05
CA GLU A 58 16.69 3.06 -8.84
C GLU A 58 15.88 3.47 -7.60
N GLU A 59 15.58 2.51 -6.70
CA GLU A 59 15.00 2.79 -5.39
C GLU A 59 16.11 3.23 -4.43
N LYS A 60 15.91 4.37 -3.77
CA LYS A 60 16.91 4.98 -2.89
C LYS A 60 16.59 4.86 -1.40
N TYR A 61 15.35 4.60 -1.05
CA TYR A 61 14.87 4.73 0.32
C TYR A 61 14.38 3.42 0.92
N GLY A 62 13.91 2.49 0.09
CA GLY A 62 13.30 1.25 0.55
C GLY A 62 12.07 1.49 1.42
N TYR A 63 11.88 0.65 2.44
CA TYR A 63 10.82 0.84 3.43
C TYR A 63 11.20 1.94 4.41
N GLU A 64 10.28 2.87 4.65
CA GLU A 64 10.44 3.93 5.65
C GLU A 64 9.50 3.68 6.83
N VAL A 65 10.04 3.62 8.04
CA VAL A 65 9.23 3.64 9.27
C VAL A 65 8.84 5.09 9.56
N LEU A 66 7.56 5.40 9.44
CA LEU A 66 7.06 6.77 9.65
C LEU A 66 6.83 7.08 11.13
N GLN A 67 6.48 6.06 11.91
CA GLN A 67 6.17 6.19 13.33
C GLN A 67 6.28 4.82 14.02
N GLY A 68 6.67 4.85 15.30
CA GLY A 68 6.80 3.63 16.12
C GLY A 68 8.10 2.88 15.91
N ASN A 69 8.24 1.79 16.63
CA ASN A 69 9.35 0.85 16.60
C ASN A 69 8.86 -0.53 17.05
N GLY A 70 9.67 -1.55 16.78
CA GLY A 70 9.36 -2.93 17.23
C GLY A 70 8.79 -3.80 16.12
N THR A 71 8.36 -5.00 16.53
CA THR A 71 7.75 -6.00 15.66
C THR A 71 6.28 -6.16 16.03
N PHE A 72 5.44 -6.28 15.03
CA PHE A 72 4.00 -6.44 15.22
C PHE A 72 3.54 -7.69 14.47
N ASP A 73 2.67 -8.46 15.12
CA ASP A 73 2.05 -9.64 14.54
C ASP A 73 0.55 -9.42 14.37
N GLY A 74 0.01 -9.81 13.24
CA GLY A 74 -1.42 -9.69 12.95
C GLY A 74 -1.75 -10.07 11.52
N GLU A 75 -3.01 -10.34 11.29
CA GLU A 75 -3.51 -10.56 9.93
C GLU A 75 -3.65 -9.23 9.20
N LEU A 76 -3.33 -9.23 7.91
CA LEU A 76 -3.52 -8.06 7.04
C LEU A 76 -5.01 -7.87 6.72
N LEU A 77 -5.51 -6.65 6.92
CA LEU A 77 -6.84 -6.25 6.48
C LEU A 77 -6.77 -4.84 5.88
N GLY A 78 -7.26 -4.69 4.66
CA GLY A 78 -7.19 -3.43 3.95
C GLY A 78 -7.27 -3.61 2.44
N GLY A 79 -6.58 -2.78 1.69
CA GLY A 79 -6.53 -2.80 0.24
C GLY A 79 -6.43 -1.42 -0.39
N CYS A 80 -6.94 -1.29 -1.61
CA CYS A 80 -6.93 -0.04 -2.35
C CYS A 80 -7.84 0.99 -1.70
N VAL A 81 -7.24 2.04 -1.18
CA VAL A 81 -7.96 3.08 -0.42
C VAL A 81 -8.95 3.87 -1.29
N ASP A 82 -8.71 3.93 -2.59
CA ASP A 82 -9.60 4.59 -3.56
C ASP A 82 -10.96 3.89 -3.65
N VAL A 83 -10.99 2.59 -3.38
CA VAL A 83 -12.19 1.76 -3.43
C VAL A 83 -13.00 1.81 -2.12
N PHE A 84 -12.36 2.16 -1.00
CA PHE A 84 -13.03 2.17 0.31
C PHE A 84 -14.34 2.95 0.34
N PRO A 85 -14.46 4.16 -0.25
CA PRO A 85 -15.73 4.89 -0.25
C PRO A 85 -16.88 4.15 -0.93
N MET A 86 -16.57 3.25 -1.87
CA MET A 86 -17.58 2.42 -2.56
C MET A 86 -18.05 1.26 -1.68
N MET A 87 -17.23 0.82 -0.72
CA MET A 87 -17.50 -0.32 0.14
C MET A 87 -18.14 0.07 1.46
N VAL A 88 -17.80 1.25 1.99
CA VAL A 88 -18.33 1.74 3.27
C VAL A 88 -19.87 1.79 3.24
N GLY A 89 -20.50 1.14 4.24
CA GLY A 89 -21.95 1.05 4.35
C GLY A 89 -22.57 -0.10 3.57
N THR A 90 -21.80 -0.90 2.87
CA THR A 90 -22.25 -2.15 2.23
C THR A 90 -22.01 -3.35 3.16
N ASN A 91 -22.57 -4.50 2.80
CA ASN A 91 -22.40 -5.76 3.55
C ASN A 91 -20.98 -6.39 3.40
N ILE A 92 -20.18 -5.91 2.47
CA ILE A 92 -18.79 -6.36 2.27
C ILE A 92 -17.78 -5.51 3.10
N TRP A 93 -18.21 -4.37 3.65
CA TRP A 93 -17.38 -3.58 4.55
C TRP A 93 -17.22 -4.29 5.89
N PRO A 94 -16.00 -4.52 6.38
CA PRO A 94 -15.79 -5.21 7.64
C PRO A 94 -16.46 -4.48 8.81
N LYS A 95 -17.08 -5.24 9.71
CA LYS A 95 -17.64 -4.69 10.95
C LYS A 95 -16.51 -4.21 11.85
N LYS A 96 -16.81 -3.29 12.77
CA LYS A 96 -15.81 -2.69 13.64
C LYS A 96 -14.96 -3.74 14.39
N GLU A 97 -15.58 -4.79 14.87
CA GLU A 97 -14.96 -5.87 15.64
C GLU A 97 -13.96 -6.70 14.81
N GLU A 98 -14.16 -6.77 13.51
CA GLU A 98 -13.31 -7.54 12.58
C GLU A 98 -11.94 -6.88 12.37
N TRP A 99 -11.81 -5.59 12.69
CA TRP A 99 -10.53 -4.87 12.66
C TRP A 99 -9.62 -5.16 13.86
N LYS A 100 -10.14 -5.85 14.89
CA LYS A 100 -9.36 -6.17 16.06
C LYS A 100 -8.21 -7.12 15.71
N ASN A 101 -7.01 -6.81 16.18
CA ASN A 101 -5.78 -7.57 15.92
C ASN A 101 -5.37 -7.64 14.44
N LYS A 102 -5.83 -6.71 13.64
CA LYS A 102 -5.44 -6.62 12.24
C LYS A 102 -4.32 -5.60 12.05
N ILE A 103 -3.51 -5.81 11.04
CA ILE A 103 -2.57 -4.83 10.49
C ILE A 103 -3.28 -4.16 9.33
N LEU A 104 -3.51 -2.86 9.43
CA LEU A 104 -4.14 -2.09 8.36
C LEU A 104 -3.19 -1.96 7.17
N PHE A 105 -3.57 -2.53 6.06
CA PHE A 105 -2.87 -2.45 4.79
C PHE A 105 -3.59 -1.45 3.88
N LEU A 106 -2.87 -0.45 3.38
CA LEU A 106 -3.41 0.56 2.46
C LEU A 106 -2.51 0.69 1.23
N GLU A 107 -3.12 0.65 0.08
CA GLU A 107 -2.48 1.01 -1.19
C GLU A 107 -3.28 2.11 -1.89
N THR A 108 -2.68 2.78 -2.85
CA THR A 108 -3.37 3.72 -3.75
C THR A 108 -3.29 3.19 -5.18
N SER A 109 -4.33 3.45 -5.97
CA SER A 109 -4.31 3.14 -7.39
C SER A 109 -3.37 4.07 -8.17
N GLU A 110 -3.13 3.72 -9.42
CA GLU A 110 -2.43 4.55 -10.41
C GLU A 110 -3.17 5.83 -10.77
N ASP A 111 -4.46 5.95 -10.41
CA ASP A 111 -5.30 7.14 -10.67
C ASP A 111 -4.91 8.38 -9.85
N GLU A 112 -3.83 8.29 -9.09
CA GLU A 112 -3.24 9.41 -8.34
C GLU A 112 -4.24 10.13 -7.42
N ILE A 113 -4.76 9.41 -6.43
CA ILE A 113 -5.66 9.98 -5.42
C ILE A 113 -5.12 11.30 -4.85
N LYS A 114 -5.93 12.34 -4.91
CA LYS A 114 -5.54 13.65 -4.36
C LYS A 114 -5.35 13.56 -2.85
N PRO A 115 -4.29 14.17 -2.29
CA PRO A 115 -3.99 14.11 -0.86
C PRO A 115 -5.16 14.50 0.04
N LEU A 116 -5.96 15.49 -0.36
CA LEU A 116 -7.15 15.91 0.39
C LEU A 116 -8.21 14.82 0.43
N TYR A 117 -8.42 14.10 -0.67
CA TYR A 117 -9.39 13.02 -0.74
C TYR A 117 -8.96 11.84 0.13
N LEU A 118 -7.69 11.44 0.05
CA LEU A 118 -7.12 10.43 0.96
C LEU A 118 -7.31 10.84 2.43
N GLN A 119 -7.12 12.12 2.77
CA GLN A 119 -7.36 12.61 4.12
C GLN A 119 -8.83 12.45 4.54
N TYR A 120 -9.79 12.62 3.64
CA TYR A 120 -11.21 12.40 3.95
C TYR A 120 -11.51 10.93 4.22
N ILE A 121 -10.96 10.03 3.41
CA ILE A 121 -11.11 8.59 3.62
C ILE A 121 -10.52 8.18 4.98
N LEU A 122 -9.32 8.62 5.30
CA LEU A 122 -8.68 8.32 6.59
C LEU A 122 -9.46 8.89 7.78
N ARG A 123 -10.04 10.09 7.66
CA ARG A 123 -10.94 10.65 8.67
C ARG A 123 -12.21 9.82 8.84
N ASN A 124 -12.72 9.23 7.77
CA ASN A 124 -13.85 8.33 7.83
C ASN A 124 -13.49 7.06 8.62
N LEU A 125 -12.32 6.45 8.38
CA LEU A 125 -11.83 5.31 9.16
C LEU A 125 -11.67 5.66 10.65
N VAL A 126 -11.20 6.88 10.95
CA VAL A 126 -11.13 7.40 12.32
C VAL A 126 -12.52 7.48 12.94
N ALA A 127 -13.50 8.05 12.22
CA ALA A 127 -14.86 8.21 12.72
C ALA A 127 -15.56 6.87 12.98
N GLN A 128 -15.19 5.83 12.25
CA GLN A 128 -15.66 4.46 12.48
C GLN A 128 -14.96 3.79 13.69
N GLY A 129 -13.92 4.39 14.26
CA GLY A 129 -13.14 3.82 15.36
C GLY A 129 -12.24 2.65 14.96
N ILE A 130 -11.91 2.50 13.68
CA ILE A 130 -11.09 1.40 13.14
C ILE A 130 -9.69 1.44 13.74
N PHE A 131 -9.08 2.62 13.82
CA PHE A 131 -7.73 2.76 14.38
C PHE A 131 -7.64 2.42 15.87
N GLU A 132 -8.74 2.55 16.61
CA GLU A 132 -8.82 2.15 18.01
C GLU A 132 -8.81 0.63 18.16
N GLU A 133 -9.48 -0.08 17.27
CA GLU A 133 -9.53 -1.54 17.25
C GLU A 133 -8.17 -2.15 16.86
N ILE A 134 -7.53 -1.61 15.85
CA ILE A 134 -6.20 -2.04 15.39
C ILE A 134 -5.15 -1.85 16.50
N SER A 135 -5.24 -0.74 17.25
CA SER A 135 -4.24 -0.36 18.26
C SER A 135 -4.40 -1.08 19.60
N ARG A 136 -5.51 -1.77 19.87
CA ARG A 136 -5.82 -2.30 21.22
C ARG A 136 -4.84 -3.31 21.76
N ASN A 137 -4.10 -4.01 20.90
CA ASN A 137 -3.14 -5.03 21.34
C ASN A 137 -1.69 -4.56 21.35
N ASN A 138 -1.42 -3.38 20.86
CA ASN A 138 -0.08 -2.82 20.85
C ASN A 138 0.18 -2.10 22.18
N SER A 139 0.67 -2.86 23.17
CA SER A 139 0.80 -2.48 24.58
C SER A 139 1.86 -1.41 24.87
N THR A 140 2.39 -0.71 23.89
CA THR A 140 3.54 0.17 24.13
C THR A 140 3.44 1.61 23.67
N GLU A 141 2.39 2.06 23.05
CA GLU A 141 2.16 3.52 22.99
C GLU A 141 0.75 3.76 22.47
N ASN A 142 -0.03 4.54 23.25
CA ASN A 142 -1.19 5.24 22.73
C ASN A 142 -0.77 6.00 21.48
N LEU A 143 -0.89 5.37 20.33
CA LEU A 143 -0.78 6.00 19.03
C LEU A 143 -1.84 7.09 18.99
N ARG A 144 -1.47 8.26 19.53
CA ARG A 144 -2.40 9.38 19.57
C ARG A 144 -2.80 9.63 18.14
N MET A 145 -4.07 9.44 17.83
CA MET A 145 -4.68 9.62 16.53
C MET A 145 -4.16 10.88 15.81
N ARG A 146 -3.87 11.93 16.60
CA ARG A 146 -3.23 13.15 16.15
C ARG A 146 -1.84 12.95 15.53
N ASN A 147 -1.07 11.94 16.00
CA ASN A 147 0.25 11.64 15.46
C ASN A 147 0.17 10.79 14.21
N ILE A 148 -0.75 9.82 14.15
CA ILE A 148 -1.04 9.06 12.93
C ILE A 148 -1.44 10.05 11.82
N MET A 149 -2.40 10.93 12.08
CA MET A 149 -2.84 11.91 11.09
C MET A 149 -1.72 12.88 10.67
N LYS A 150 -0.81 13.25 11.59
CA LYS A 150 0.36 14.06 11.25
C LYS A 150 1.37 13.28 10.41
N SER A 151 1.59 12.00 10.70
CA SER A 151 2.49 11.14 9.94
C SER A 151 1.93 10.88 8.54
N ILE A 152 0.65 10.55 8.45
CA ILE A 152 -0.06 10.41 7.18
C ILE A 152 -0.02 11.72 6.38
N SER A 153 -0.28 12.88 7.01
CA SER A 153 -0.20 14.19 6.35
C SER A 153 1.21 14.55 5.89
N ARG A 154 2.26 14.11 6.61
CA ARG A 154 3.65 14.25 6.15
C ARG A 154 3.95 13.31 4.99
N CYS A 155 3.48 12.08 5.07
CA CYS A 155 3.58 11.10 4.00
C CYS A 155 2.90 11.63 2.73
N ILE A 156 1.64 12.08 2.84
CA ILE A 156 0.87 12.67 1.74
C ILE A 156 1.60 13.89 1.16
N ARG A 157 2.16 14.79 1.98
CA ARG A 157 2.95 15.92 1.48
C ARG A 157 4.24 15.49 0.79
N ARG A 158 4.93 14.49 1.33
CA ARG A 158 6.11 13.91 0.67
C ARG A 158 5.73 13.21 -0.62
N LEU A 159 4.58 12.52 -0.65
CA LEU A 159 3.99 11.93 -1.84
C LEU A 159 3.69 13.00 -2.88
N HIS A 160 3.00 14.07 -2.50
CA HIS A 160 2.69 15.16 -3.43
C HIS A 160 3.96 15.83 -3.99
N LEU A 161 4.99 16.00 -3.18
CA LEU A 161 6.30 16.47 -3.64
C LEU A 161 7.05 15.41 -4.47
N ARG A 162 6.71 14.11 -4.30
CA ARG A 162 7.28 13.00 -5.06
C ARG A 162 6.35 12.51 -6.18
N GLN A 163 5.03 12.77 -6.12
CA GLN A 163 4.03 12.42 -7.14
C GLN A 163 4.23 13.15 -8.47
N VAL A 164 4.96 14.22 -8.50
CA VAL A 164 5.61 14.62 -9.75
C VAL A 164 6.50 13.47 -10.26
N ARG A 165 6.62 12.37 -9.51
CA ARG A 165 7.56 11.29 -9.80
C ARG A 165 7.14 9.84 -9.49
N LYS A 166 6.05 9.46 -8.74
CA LYS A 166 5.88 8.02 -8.39
C LYS A 166 4.56 7.54 -7.77
N THR A 167 4.11 6.34 -8.15
CA THR A 167 3.19 5.46 -7.43
C THR A 167 3.94 4.72 -6.31
N TYR A 168 3.44 4.71 -5.06
CA TYR A 168 4.03 3.99 -3.94
C TYR A 168 3.00 3.18 -3.17
N GLN A 169 3.39 1.98 -2.81
CA GLN A 169 2.73 1.18 -1.79
C GLN A 169 3.24 1.61 -0.41
N TYR A 170 2.35 1.81 0.55
CA TYR A 170 2.69 2.15 1.93
C TYR A 170 2.08 1.15 2.87
N TYR A 171 2.88 0.68 3.80
CA TYR A 171 2.43 -0.07 4.96
C TYR A 171 2.34 0.91 6.13
N ILE A 172 1.15 1.03 6.73
CA ILE A 172 0.96 1.73 8.00
C ILE A 172 0.88 0.64 9.06
N MET A 173 1.93 0.52 9.84
CA MET A 173 1.93 -0.33 11.03
C MET A 173 1.36 0.43 12.23
#